data_8ba04f0c745e3cc9d7ef49f918c01a36
#
_entry.id   8ba04f0c745e3cc9d7ef49f918c01a36
#
_cell.length_a   1.000
_cell.length_b   1.000
_cell.length_c   1.000
_cell.angle_alpha   90.00
_cell.angle_beta   90.00
_cell.angle_gamma   90.00
#
_symmetry.space_group_name_H-M   'P 1'
#
loop_
_entity.id
_entity.type
_entity.pdbx_description
1 polymer ?
#
loop_
_entity_poly.entity_id
_entity_poly.type
_entity_poly.pdbx_seq_one_letter_code
_entity_poly.pdbx_strand_id
1 'polypeptide(L)'
;MNATASSRVVLVTGSALRLGREIALALAGAGWRVAVHYRGSAVDAEKTAADCVALLAADTAPVKSAAFACDLNDEDGVRRLLPQVVAQFGRVDAVVNNASTFEFDDAASFSYAAMEKHLRSNTGAAILLAQALHTHLLARNAQQVSSGESAERLPGCVVNLLDQKLWNPNPDFLSYTLSKASLEAANTLLAQALAPVLRVVGVAPGLTLTSHLLSAEEFAALHRLSPLGRSSTASDVAATVRFALENRSITGTTLLVDGGQHLMKFGRDFSLMG
;
A
#
# COMPACT_ATOMS: atom_id res chain seq x y z
N MET A 1 -33.30 -10.46 12.58
CA MET A 1 -31.91 -10.87 12.86
C MET A 1 -31.04 -10.10 11.89
N ASN A 2 -30.33 -9.06 12.35
CA ASN A 2 -29.40 -8.34 11.49
C ASN A 2 -28.27 -9.31 11.12
N ALA A 3 -28.19 -9.69 9.84
CA ALA A 3 -27.00 -10.34 9.32
C ALA A 3 -25.83 -9.41 9.63
N THR A 4 -24.95 -9.80 10.53
CA THR A 4 -23.70 -9.10 10.78
C THR A 4 -22.98 -8.98 9.45
N ALA A 5 -22.92 -7.76 8.91
CA ALA A 5 -22.21 -7.53 7.65
C ALA A 5 -20.79 -8.10 7.83
N SER A 6 -20.44 -9.08 7.00
CA SER A 6 -19.12 -9.69 7.03
C SER A 6 -18.07 -8.59 6.90
N SER A 7 -17.13 -8.51 7.85
CA SER A 7 -16.08 -7.48 7.87
C SER A 7 -15.27 -7.49 6.56
N ARG A 8 -14.92 -6.30 6.09
CA ARG A 8 -14.17 -6.10 4.85
C ARG A 8 -12.77 -6.70 4.96
N VAL A 9 -12.23 -7.17 3.85
CA VAL A 9 -10.90 -7.77 3.76
C VAL A 9 -9.98 -6.87 2.94
N VAL A 10 -8.78 -6.64 3.45
CA VAL A 10 -7.72 -5.89 2.78
C VAL A 10 -6.43 -6.71 2.68
N LEU A 11 -5.82 -6.74 1.50
CA LEU A 11 -4.46 -7.23 1.30
C LEU A 11 -3.50 -6.04 1.45
N VAL A 12 -2.52 -6.15 2.35
CA VAL A 12 -1.46 -5.13 2.52
C VAL A 12 -0.12 -5.73 2.13
N THR A 13 0.50 -5.23 1.07
CA THR A 13 1.80 -5.74 0.62
C THR A 13 2.95 -5.21 1.49
N GLY A 14 3.95 -6.07 1.78
CA GLY A 14 5.10 -5.70 2.62
C GLY A 14 4.71 -5.33 4.06
N SER A 15 3.71 -6.02 4.63
CA SER A 15 3.14 -5.65 5.92
C SER A 15 3.65 -6.48 7.11
N ALA A 16 4.71 -7.25 6.93
CA ALA A 16 5.36 -7.95 8.04
C ALA A 16 5.96 -6.98 9.07
N LEU A 17 6.52 -5.87 8.63
CA LEU A 17 7.33 -4.94 9.44
C LEU A 17 7.08 -3.47 9.04
N ARG A 18 7.63 -2.56 9.84
CA ARG A 18 7.76 -1.12 9.55
C ARG A 18 6.40 -0.49 9.20
N LEU A 19 6.37 0.38 8.19
CA LEU A 19 5.16 1.11 7.78
C LEU A 19 4.00 0.19 7.41
N GLY A 20 4.28 -0.90 6.69
CA GLY A 20 3.25 -1.87 6.31
C GLY A 20 2.57 -2.52 7.52
N ARG A 21 3.34 -2.83 8.57
CA ARG A 21 2.80 -3.35 9.84
C ARG A 21 1.89 -2.33 10.52
N GLU A 22 2.31 -1.07 10.61
CA GLU A 22 1.48 0.00 11.20
C GLU A 22 0.16 0.18 10.43
N ILE A 23 0.20 0.15 9.09
CA ILE A 23 -0.99 0.17 8.25
C ILE A 23 -1.90 -1.03 8.55
N ALA A 24 -1.33 -2.25 8.62
CA ALA A 24 -2.08 -3.47 8.91
C ALA A 24 -2.79 -3.40 10.27
N LEU A 25 -2.09 -2.96 11.32
CA LEU A 25 -2.65 -2.82 12.67
C LEU A 25 -3.74 -1.73 12.74
N ALA A 26 -3.51 -0.59 12.11
CA ALA A 26 -4.49 0.50 12.06
C ALA A 26 -5.78 0.06 11.35
N LEU A 27 -5.67 -0.72 10.28
CA LEU A 27 -6.82 -1.27 9.57
C LEU A 27 -7.53 -2.36 10.37
N ALA A 28 -6.80 -3.25 11.05
CA ALA A 28 -7.39 -4.24 11.95
C ALA A 28 -8.15 -3.56 13.11
N GLY A 29 -7.57 -2.54 13.72
CA GLY A 29 -8.24 -1.72 14.75
C GLY A 29 -9.49 -0.99 14.25
N ALA A 30 -9.61 -0.77 12.93
CA ALA A 30 -10.78 -0.21 12.27
C ALA A 30 -11.78 -1.29 11.78
N GLY A 31 -11.60 -2.55 12.16
CA GLY A 31 -12.49 -3.65 11.84
C GLY A 31 -12.28 -4.30 10.46
N TRP A 32 -11.13 -4.07 9.82
CA TRP A 32 -10.76 -4.78 8.60
C TRP A 32 -10.06 -6.11 8.93
N ARG A 33 -10.44 -7.18 8.25
CA ARG A 33 -9.66 -8.41 8.21
C ARG A 33 -8.46 -8.22 7.29
N VAL A 34 -7.26 -8.58 7.74
CA VAL A 34 -6.02 -8.22 7.06
C VAL A 34 -5.28 -9.45 6.53
N ALA A 35 -5.04 -9.47 5.23
CA ALA A 35 -4.07 -10.38 4.61
C ALA A 35 -2.68 -9.70 4.63
N VAL A 36 -1.78 -10.26 5.42
CA VAL A 36 -0.43 -9.75 5.64
C VAL A 36 0.52 -10.36 4.61
N HIS A 37 0.95 -9.59 3.62
CA HIS A 37 1.90 -10.09 2.63
C HIS A 37 3.34 -9.82 3.05
N TYR A 38 4.23 -10.79 2.76
CA TYR A 38 5.67 -10.70 2.98
C TYR A 38 6.45 -11.41 1.85
N ARG A 39 7.77 -11.10 1.74
CA ARG A 39 8.68 -11.82 0.84
C ARG A 39 9.56 -12.81 1.60
N GLY A 40 10.27 -12.38 2.63
CA GLY A 40 11.23 -13.20 3.37
C GLY A 40 11.04 -13.20 4.90
N SER A 41 10.28 -12.25 5.46
CA SER A 41 10.10 -12.07 6.90
C SER A 41 8.91 -12.87 7.43
N ALA A 42 8.94 -14.21 7.32
CA ALA A 42 7.82 -15.07 7.69
C ALA A 42 7.42 -14.93 9.17
N VAL A 43 8.38 -14.97 10.08
CA VAL A 43 8.14 -14.87 11.54
C VAL A 43 7.47 -13.55 11.90
N ASP A 44 7.94 -12.44 11.31
CA ASP A 44 7.37 -11.12 11.56
C ASP A 44 5.97 -10.98 10.95
N ALA A 45 5.73 -11.60 9.79
CA ALA A 45 4.42 -11.61 9.14
C ALA A 45 3.38 -12.37 9.97
N GLU A 46 3.75 -13.54 10.49
CA GLU A 46 2.89 -14.33 11.40
C GLU A 46 2.60 -13.56 12.69
N LYS A 47 3.61 -12.92 13.26
CA LYS A 47 3.41 -12.05 14.43
C LYS A 47 2.45 -10.90 14.13
N THR A 48 2.63 -10.20 13.00
CA THR A 48 1.75 -9.10 12.60
C THR A 48 0.32 -9.60 12.37
N ALA A 49 0.14 -10.77 11.75
CA ALA A 49 -1.17 -11.39 11.58
C ALA A 49 -1.82 -11.72 12.93
N ALA A 50 -1.07 -12.27 13.88
CA ALA A 50 -1.56 -12.55 15.24
C ALA A 50 -1.98 -11.26 15.98
N ASP A 51 -1.19 -10.19 15.88
CA ASP A 51 -1.52 -8.89 16.47
C ASP A 51 -2.80 -8.29 15.84
N CYS A 52 -2.99 -8.43 14.52
CA CYS A 52 -4.24 -8.06 13.85
C CYS A 52 -5.44 -8.89 14.35
N VAL A 53 -5.28 -10.20 14.57
CA VAL A 53 -6.33 -11.06 15.16
C VAL A 53 -6.75 -10.55 16.53
N ALA A 54 -5.80 -10.15 17.36
CA ALA A 54 -6.08 -9.63 18.71
C ALA A 54 -6.95 -8.35 18.66
N LEU A 55 -6.69 -7.46 17.70
CA LEU A 55 -7.47 -6.23 17.49
C LEU A 55 -8.89 -6.51 16.97
N LEU A 56 -9.11 -7.66 16.34
CA LEU A 56 -10.40 -8.11 15.80
C LEU A 56 -11.13 -9.09 16.76
N ALA A 57 -10.95 -8.98 18.06
CA ALA A 57 -11.49 -9.93 19.02
C ALA A 57 -13.02 -10.10 18.92
N ALA A 58 -13.76 -9.04 18.60
CA ALA A 58 -15.21 -9.03 18.45
C ALA A 58 -15.70 -9.56 17.08
N ASP A 59 -14.83 -9.75 16.10
CA ASP A 59 -15.19 -10.30 14.78
C ASP A 59 -15.43 -11.82 14.88
N THR A 60 -16.51 -12.30 14.32
CA THR A 60 -16.90 -13.73 14.33
C THR A 60 -16.45 -14.48 13.08
N ALA A 61 -15.79 -13.82 12.12
CA ALA A 61 -15.30 -14.45 10.90
C ALA A 61 -14.29 -15.56 11.22
N PRO A 62 -14.30 -16.69 10.47
CA PRO A 62 -13.40 -17.81 10.72
C PRO A 62 -11.92 -17.46 10.51
N VAL A 63 -11.63 -16.55 9.58
CA VAL A 63 -10.28 -16.05 9.33
C VAL A 63 -10.26 -14.54 9.50
N LYS A 64 -9.60 -14.05 10.56
CA LYS A 64 -9.49 -12.63 10.89
C LYS A 64 -8.27 -11.98 10.25
N SER A 65 -7.12 -12.68 10.27
CA SER A 65 -5.89 -12.31 9.61
C SER A 65 -5.07 -13.54 9.27
N ALA A 66 -4.21 -13.45 8.24
CA ALA A 66 -3.29 -14.51 7.84
C ALA A 66 -2.12 -13.91 7.05
N ALA A 67 -0.99 -14.65 7.02
CA ALA A 67 0.22 -14.26 6.31
C ALA A 67 0.31 -14.97 4.94
N PHE A 68 0.83 -14.24 3.92
CA PHE A 68 0.96 -14.72 2.55
C PHE A 68 2.35 -14.40 2.00
N ALA A 69 3.08 -15.41 1.57
CA ALA A 69 4.40 -15.26 0.94
C ALA A 69 4.26 -15.01 -0.55
N CYS A 70 4.97 -13.99 -1.07
CA CYS A 70 5.11 -13.76 -2.51
C CYS A 70 6.33 -12.89 -2.78
N ASP A 71 7.09 -13.17 -3.85
CA ASP A 71 8.02 -12.20 -4.41
C ASP A 71 7.29 -11.37 -5.46
N LEU A 72 7.20 -10.07 -5.25
CA LEU A 72 6.53 -9.15 -6.17
C LEU A 72 7.30 -8.93 -7.49
N ASN A 73 8.51 -9.46 -7.62
CA ASN A 73 9.22 -9.52 -8.91
C ASN A 73 8.81 -10.73 -9.76
N ASP A 74 8.17 -11.72 -9.16
CA ASP A 74 7.62 -12.90 -9.85
C ASP A 74 6.18 -12.63 -10.28
N GLU A 75 5.97 -12.40 -11.58
CA GLU A 75 4.63 -12.10 -12.13
C GLU A 75 3.61 -13.21 -11.83
N ASP A 76 4.01 -14.48 -11.99
CA ASP A 76 3.12 -15.61 -11.73
C ASP A 76 2.75 -15.71 -10.25
N GLY A 77 3.71 -15.42 -9.36
CA GLY A 77 3.46 -15.30 -7.92
C GLY A 77 2.44 -14.21 -7.60
N VAL A 78 2.62 -13.03 -8.18
CA VAL A 78 1.68 -11.89 -7.98
C VAL A 78 0.28 -12.23 -8.49
N ARG A 79 0.17 -12.87 -9.67
CA ARG A 79 -1.13 -13.29 -10.21
C ARG A 79 -1.85 -14.32 -9.34
N ARG A 80 -1.12 -15.17 -8.61
CA ARG A 80 -1.68 -16.14 -7.67
C ARG A 80 -2.03 -15.55 -6.30
N LEU A 81 -1.43 -14.44 -5.90
CA LEU A 81 -1.53 -13.90 -4.54
C LEU A 81 -2.98 -13.53 -4.16
N LEU A 82 -3.66 -12.71 -4.94
CA LEU A 82 -5.04 -12.30 -4.61
C LEU A 82 -6.03 -13.48 -4.64
N PRO A 83 -5.99 -14.40 -5.62
CA PRO A 83 -6.77 -15.64 -5.57
C PRO A 83 -6.54 -16.48 -4.30
N GLN A 84 -5.30 -16.60 -3.80
CA GLN A 84 -5.00 -17.30 -2.55
C GLN A 84 -5.66 -16.60 -1.35
N VAL A 85 -5.61 -15.27 -1.29
CA VAL A 85 -6.31 -14.50 -0.25
C VAL A 85 -7.81 -14.73 -0.33
N VAL A 86 -8.40 -14.67 -1.53
CA VAL A 86 -9.83 -14.93 -1.73
C VAL A 86 -10.22 -16.34 -1.27
N ALA A 87 -9.41 -17.35 -1.60
CA ALA A 87 -9.67 -18.74 -1.18
C ALA A 87 -9.70 -18.88 0.35
N GLN A 88 -8.86 -18.15 1.07
CA GLN A 88 -8.77 -18.24 2.53
C GLN A 88 -9.80 -17.37 3.25
N PHE A 89 -10.07 -16.15 2.75
CA PHE A 89 -10.95 -15.18 3.41
C PHE A 89 -12.39 -15.19 2.88
N GLY A 90 -12.63 -15.79 1.72
CA GLY A 90 -13.90 -15.77 1.01
C GLY A 90 -14.15 -14.50 0.19
N ARG A 91 -13.40 -13.42 0.43
CA ARG A 91 -13.51 -12.13 -0.27
C ARG A 91 -12.26 -11.28 -0.12
N VAL A 92 -12.09 -10.34 -1.02
CA VAL A 92 -11.17 -9.18 -0.87
C VAL A 92 -11.90 -7.92 -1.33
N ASP A 93 -11.76 -6.84 -0.58
CA ASP A 93 -12.43 -5.56 -0.85
C ASP A 93 -11.44 -4.45 -1.18
N ALA A 94 -10.19 -4.59 -0.74
CA ALA A 94 -9.17 -3.58 -0.97
C ALA A 94 -7.76 -4.19 -1.06
N VAL A 95 -6.86 -3.45 -1.72
CA VAL A 95 -5.42 -3.71 -1.74
C VAL A 95 -4.68 -2.44 -1.35
N VAL A 96 -3.70 -2.57 -0.46
CA VAL A 96 -2.72 -1.51 -0.14
C VAL A 96 -1.36 -1.96 -0.65
N ASN A 97 -0.89 -1.32 -1.72
CA ASN A 97 0.44 -1.55 -2.30
C ASN A 97 1.47 -0.73 -1.54
N ASN A 98 2.00 -1.30 -0.44
CA ASN A 98 3.00 -0.68 0.42
C ASN A 98 4.41 -1.22 0.18
N ALA A 99 4.56 -2.49 -0.22
CA ALA A 99 5.87 -3.06 -0.52
C ALA A 99 6.61 -2.26 -1.58
N SER A 100 7.90 -2.04 -1.39
CA SER A 100 8.74 -1.30 -2.32
C SER A 100 10.18 -1.83 -2.32
N THR A 101 10.77 -1.96 -3.49
CA THR A 101 12.21 -2.02 -3.67
C THR A 101 12.75 -0.60 -3.61
N PHE A 102 13.76 -0.37 -2.78
CA PHE A 102 14.42 0.92 -2.60
C PHE A 102 15.92 0.66 -2.52
N GLU A 103 16.59 0.74 -3.67
CA GLU A 103 18.03 0.53 -3.80
C GLU A 103 18.65 1.74 -4.49
N PHE A 104 19.86 2.09 -4.06
CA PHE A 104 20.55 3.27 -4.59
C PHE A 104 21.04 3.01 -6.01
N ASP A 105 20.76 3.95 -6.87
CA ASP A 105 21.43 4.22 -8.14
C ASP A 105 21.30 5.71 -8.50
N ASP A 106 22.08 6.15 -9.46
CA ASP A 106 22.07 7.51 -10.00
C ASP A 106 22.30 7.48 -11.51
N ALA A 107 22.44 8.64 -12.14
CA ALA A 107 22.69 8.74 -13.58
C ALA A 107 24.01 8.08 -14.02
N ALA A 108 25.00 7.98 -13.12
CA ALA A 108 26.31 7.38 -13.43
C ALA A 108 26.30 5.83 -13.25
N SER A 109 25.46 5.31 -12.35
CA SER A 109 25.39 3.89 -12.00
C SER A 109 24.14 3.19 -12.55
N PHE A 110 23.28 3.90 -13.30
CA PHE A 110 22.04 3.37 -13.88
C PHE A 110 22.29 2.08 -14.69
N SER A 111 21.36 1.13 -14.53
CA SER A 111 21.31 -0.09 -15.35
C SER A 111 19.87 -0.53 -15.65
N TYR A 112 19.68 -1.23 -16.76
CA TYR A 112 18.39 -1.84 -17.07
C TYR A 112 17.94 -2.82 -15.99
N ALA A 113 18.86 -3.56 -15.39
CA ALA A 113 18.55 -4.52 -14.32
C ALA A 113 17.99 -3.81 -13.07
N ALA A 114 18.59 -2.69 -12.66
CA ALA A 114 18.09 -1.88 -11.55
C ALA A 114 16.69 -1.32 -11.86
N MET A 115 16.52 -0.74 -13.05
CA MET A 115 15.24 -0.19 -13.50
C MET A 115 14.15 -1.26 -13.56
N GLU A 116 14.43 -2.40 -14.19
CA GLU A 116 13.48 -3.51 -14.33
C GLU A 116 13.05 -4.05 -12.97
N LYS A 117 13.99 -4.25 -12.05
CA LYS A 117 13.71 -4.69 -10.67
C LYS A 117 12.74 -3.76 -9.95
N HIS A 118 13.00 -2.44 -10.03
CA HIS A 118 12.14 -1.45 -9.40
C HIS A 118 10.77 -1.36 -10.08
N LEU A 119 10.71 -1.39 -11.43
CA LEU A 119 9.45 -1.36 -12.15
C LEU A 119 8.59 -2.59 -11.89
N ARG A 120 9.17 -3.79 -11.85
CA ARG A 120 8.44 -5.03 -11.57
C ARG A 120 7.78 -4.99 -10.18
N SER A 121 8.57 -4.71 -9.13
CA SER A 121 8.07 -4.77 -7.75
C SER A 121 7.21 -3.57 -7.36
N ASN A 122 7.56 -2.35 -7.77
CA ASN A 122 6.89 -1.13 -7.30
C ASN A 122 5.69 -0.74 -8.15
N THR A 123 5.72 -1.03 -9.47
CA THR A 123 4.69 -0.61 -10.42
C THR A 123 3.90 -1.81 -10.96
N GLY A 124 4.59 -2.78 -11.55
CA GLY A 124 3.97 -3.92 -12.22
C GLY A 124 3.10 -4.75 -11.27
N ALA A 125 3.62 -5.09 -10.10
CA ALA A 125 2.87 -5.83 -9.09
C ALA A 125 1.61 -5.08 -8.65
N ALA A 126 1.68 -3.76 -8.46
CA ALA A 126 0.53 -2.94 -8.08
C ALA A 126 -0.56 -2.94 -9.15
N ILE A 127 -0.18 -2.86 -10.43
CA ILE A 127 -1.11 -2.95 -11.56
C ILE A 127 -1.77 -4.33 -11.63
N LEU A 128 -0.99 -5.41 -11.49
CA LEU A 128 -1.52 -6.78 -11.49
C LEU A 128 -2.49 -7.04 -10.34
N LEU A 129 -2.20 -6.53 -9.15
CA LEU A 129 -3.09 -6.66 -8.00
C LEU A 129 -4.37 -5.82 -8.17
N ALA A 130 -4.30 -4.63 -8.79
CA ALA A 130 -5.48 -3.86 -9.14
C ALA A 130 -6.36 -4.59 -10.17
N GLN A 131 -5.76 -5.19 -11.20
CA GLN A 131 -6.45 -6.01 -12.19
C GLN A 131 -7.13 -7.23 -11.54
N ALA A 132 -6.42 -7.93 -10.67
CA ALA A 132 -6.95 -9.11 -9.98
C ALA A 132 -8.13 -8.75 -9.04
N LEU A 133 -8.01 -7.63 -8.30
CA LEU A 133 -9.09 -7.14 -7.44
C LEU A 133 -10.32 -6.74 -8.27
N HIS A 134 -10.13 -6.02 -9.37
CA HIS A 134 -11.23 -5.64 -10.26
C HIS A 134 -11.98 -6.86 -10.80
N THR A 135 -11.26 -7.86 -11.30
CA THR A 135 -11.85 -9.13 -11.78
C THR A 135 -12.62 -9.85 -10.68
N HIS A 136 -12.06 -9.93 -9.46
CA HIS A 136 -12.74 -10.52 -8.31
C HIS A 136 -14.03 -9.79 -7.96
N LEU A 137 -14.02 -8.46 -7.94
CA LEU A 137 -15.19 -7.65 -7.63
C LEU A 137 -16.29 -7.78 -8.70
N LEU A 138 -15.93 -7.84 -9.98
CA LEU A 138 -16.90 -8.08 -11.06
C LEU A 138 -17.58 -9.44 -10.90
N ALA A 139 -16.83 -10.50 -10.65
CA ALA A 139 -17.36 -11.84 -10.43
C ALA A 139 -18.30 -11.89 -9.21
N ARG A 140 -17.89 -11.30 -8.09
CA ARG A 140 -18.70 -11.19 -6.87
C ARG A 140 -20.01 -10.42 -7.11
N ASN A 141 -19.93 -9.29 -7.80
CA ASN A 141 -21.12 -8.49 -8.12
C ASN A 141 -22.11 -9.25 -9.03
N ALA A 142 -21.60 -10.04 -9.97
CA ALA A 142 -22.44 -10.87 -10.84
C ALA A 142 -23.15 -11.99 -10.04
N GLN A 143 -22.46 -12.62 -9.08
CA GLN A 143 -23.05 -13.63 -8.20
C GLN A 143 -24.18 -13.04 -7.32
N GLN A 144 -23.97 -11.83 -6.74
CA GLN A 144 -24.99 -11.15 -5.93
C GLN A 144 -26.26 -10.80 -6.74
N VAL A 145 -26.08 -10.42 -8.01
CA VAL A 145 -27.26 -10.22 -8.90
C VAL A 145 -28.04 -11.50 -9.11
N SER A 146 -27.36 -12.60 -9.38
CA SER A 146 -28.02 -13.91 -9.66
C SER A 146 -28.67 -14.53 -8.42
N SER A 147 -28.19 -14.21 -7.21
CA SER A 147 -28.81 -14.66 -5.95
C SER A 147 -29.98 -13.78 -5.48
N GLY A 148 -30.27 -12.69 -6.16
CA GLY A 148 -31.33 -11.77 -5.78
C GLY A 148 -31.03 -10.91 -4.55
N GLU A 149 -29.77 -10.87 -4.11
CA GLU A 149 -29.35 -10.04 -2.99
C GLU A 149 -29.30 -8.57 -3.40
N SER A 150 -30.18 -7.76 -2.83
CA SER A 150 -30.21 -6.30 -2.98
C SER A 150 -29.22 -5.63 -2.01
N ALA A 151 -27.93 -5.97 -2.09
CA ALA A 151 -26.92 -5.32 -1.27
C ALA A 151 -26.35 -4.07 -1.99
N GLU A 152 -26.09 -2.99 -1.24
CA GLU A 152 -25.37 -1.83 -1.76
C GLU A 152 -23.99 -2.26 -2.27
N ARG A 153 -23.75 -2.08 -3.56
CA ARG A 153 -22.46 -2.44 -4.19
C ARG A 153 -21.45 -1.35 -3.91
N LEU A 154 -20.64 -1.55 -2.89
CA LEU A 154 -19.56 -0.64 -2.60
C LEU A 154 -18.39 -0.88 -3.55
N PRO A 155 -17.83 0.17 -4.18
CA PRO A 155 -16.62 0.01 -4.97
C PRO A 155 -15.48 -0.48 -4.08
N GLY A 156 -14.66 -1.37 -4.62
CA GLY A 156 -13.38 -1.71 -4.01
C GLY A 156 -12.42 -0.52 -4.02
N CYS A 157 -11.27 -0.69 -3.38
CA CYS A 157 -10.25 0.36 -3.37
C CYS A 157 -8.84 -0.22 -3.45
N VAL A 158 -8.01 0.38 -4.31
CA VAL A 158 -6.55 0.22 -4.28
C VAL A 158 -5.94 1.49 -3.73
N VAL A 159 -5.04 1.35 -2.76
CA VAL A 159 -4.20 2.44 -2.27
C VAL A 159 -2.75 2.13 -2.62
N ASN A 160 -2.10 3.02 -3.38
CA ASN A 160 -0.71 2.91 -3.77
C ASN A 160 0.17 3.82 -2.92
N LEU A 161 1.13 3.26 -2.16
CA LEU A 161 2.13 4.05 -1.45
C LEU A 161 3.14 4.59 -2.47
N LEU A 162 3.10 5.90 -2.65
CA LEU A 162 4.01 6.69 -3.48
C LEU A 162 5.14 7.28 -2.61
N ASP A 163 5.65 8.43 -3.01
CA ASP A 163 6.68 9.18 -2.29
C ASP A 163 6.54 10.66 -2.59
N GLN A 164 6.67 11.52 -1.57
CA GLN A 164 6.66 12.98 -1.73
C GLN A 164 7.74 13.47 -2.71
N LYS A 165 8.83 12.70 -2.86
CA LYS A 165 9.94 12.97 -3.78
C LYS A 165 9.48 13.22 -5.22
N LEU A 166 8.33 12.71 -5.63
CA LEU A 166 7.76 12.97 -6.97
C LEU A 166 7.42 14.45 -7.18
N TRP A 167 7.15 15.21 -6.13
CA TRP A 167 6.87 16.66 -6.17
C TRP A 167 8.08 17.53 -5.78
N ASN A 168 9.15 16.89 -5.30
CA ASN A 168 10.41 17.52 -4.91
C ASN A 168 11.58 16.62 -5.36
N PRO A 169 11.75 16.41 -6.69
CA PRO A 169 12.73 15.46 -7.21
C PRO A 169 14.17 15.89 -6.95
N ASN A 170 15.01 14.93 -6.65
CA ASN A 170 16.46 15.03 -6.61
C ASN A 170 17.07 13.83 -7.39
N PRO A 171 18.37 13.87 -7.76
CA PRO A 171 18.98 12.90 -8.67
C PRO A 171 19.23 11.50 -8.06
N ASP A 172 19.15 11.37 -6.74
CA ASP A 172 19.47 10.11 -6.05
C ASP A 172 18.32 9.09 -6.18
N PHE A 173 18.64 7.80 -6.12
CA PHE A 173 17.67 6.70 -6.25
C PHE A 173 16.85 6.81 -7.55
N LEU A 174 17.55 6.91 -8.69
CA LEU A 174 16.95 7.19 -9.99
C LEU A 174 15.90 6.15 -10.40
N SER A 175 16.26 4.87 -10.41
CA SER A 175 15.35 3.77 -10.81
C SER A 175 14.15 3.66 -9.87
N TYR A 176 14.35 3.83 -8.57
CA TYR A 176 13.26 3.91 -7.60
C TYR A 176 12.29 5.05 -7.92
N THR A 177 12.83 6.27 -8.08
CA THR A 177 12.01 7.46 -8.35
C THR A 177 11.20 7.32 -9.63
N LEU A 178 11.82 6.81 -10.71
CA LEU A 178 11.13 6.53 -11.97
C LEU A 178 10.03 5.46 -11.82
N SER A 179 10.26 4.42 -11.01
CA SER A 179 9.23 3.42 -10.74
C SER A 179 8.03 4.00 -9.97
N LYS A 180 8.28 4.88 -9.01
CA LYS A 180 7.21 5.58 -8.27
C LYS A 180 6.47 6.59 -9.16
N ALA A 181 7.15 7.29 -10.05
CA ALA A 181 6.53 8.17 -11.05
C ALA A 181 5.64 7.37 -12.02
N SER A 182 6.09 6.20 -12.46
CA SER A 182 5.28 5.28 -13.26
C SER A 182 4.04 4.79 -12.51
N LEU A 183 4.16 4.51 -11.21
CA LEU A 183 3.02 4.11 -10.37
C LEU A 183 2.04 5.27 -10.17
N GLU A 184 2.52 6.50 -10.04
CA GLU A 184 1.67 7.70 -9.94
C GLU A 184 0.85 7.91 -11.21
N ALA A 185 1.49 7.82 -12.40
CA ALA A 185 0.78 7.85 -13.66
C ALA A 185 -0.25 6.72 -13.78
N ALA A 186 0.13 5.49 -13.40
CA ALA A 186 -0.77 4.35 -13.39
C ALA A 186 -1.97 4.55 -12.43
N ASN A 187 -1.79 5.29 -11.33
CA ASN A 187 -2.86 5.59 -10.38
C ASN A 187 -4.05 6.29 -11.08
N THR A 188 -3.77 7.31 -11.88
CA THR A 188 -4.80 8.02 -12.67
C THR A 188 -5.41 7.14 -13.76
N LEU A 189 -4.59 6.43 -14.52
CA LEU A 189 -5.05 5.58 -15.63
C LEU A 189 -5.92 4.43 -15.14
N LEU A 190 -5.54 3.77 -14.05
CA LEU A 190 -6.31 2.69 -13.45
C LEU A 190 -7.63 3.20 -12.84
N ALA A 191 -7.62 4.39 -12.21
CA ALA A 191 -8.84 5.00 -11.69
C ALA A 191 -9.88 5.24 -12.79
N GLN A 192 -9.43 5.67 -13.98
CA GLN A 192 -10.31 5.85 -15.14
C GLN A 192 -10.79 4.52 -15.72
N ALA A 193 -9.87 3.56 -15.88
CA ALA A 193 -10.17 2.30 -16.56
C ALA A 193 -11.02 1.34 -15.73
N LEU A 194 -10.92 1.36 -14.39
CA LEU A 194 -11.54 0.38 -13.50
C LEU A 194 -12.78 0.92 -12.77
N ALA A 195 -13.14 2.18 -12.98
CA ALA A 195 -14.38 2.75 -12.49
C ALA A 195 -15.60 2.11 -13.21
N PRO A 196 -16.78 2.03 -12.58
CA PRO A 196 -17.10 2.44 -11.21
C PRO A 196 -16.82 1.33 -10.16
N VAL A 197 -16.27 0.20 -10.57
CA VAL A 197 -16.10 -1.00 -9.72
C VAL A 197 -14.98 -0.82 -8.71
N LEU A 198 -13.92 -0.08 -9.08
CA LEU A 198 -12.71 0.06 -8.29
C LEU A 198 -12.26 1.54 -8.25
N ARG A 199 -11.95 2.04 -7.07
CA ARG A 199 -11.27 3.32 -6.85
C ARG A 199 -9.76 3.06 -6.71
N VAL A 200 -8.95 4.01 -7.19
CA VAL A 200 -7.49 3.95 -7.06
C VAL A 200 -6.98 5.28 -6.51
N VAL A 201 -6.26 5.24 -5.40
CA VAL A 201 -5.82 6.44 -4.66
C VAL A 201 -4.33 6.30 -4.33
N GLY A 202 -3.55 7.35 -4.58
CA GLY A 202 -2.16 7.46 -4.15
C GLY A 202 -2.08 8.03 -2.72
N VAL A 203 -1.12 7.55 -1.94
CA VAL A 203 -0.69 8.18 -0.68
C VAL A 203 0.81 8.37 -0.76
N ALA A 204 1.28 9.60 -0.64
CA ALA A 204 2.69 9.96 -0.77
C ALA A 204 3.25 10.45 0.57
N PRO A 205 3.91 9.58 1.34
CA PRO A 205 4.57 9.94 2.58
C PRO A 205 5.81 10.81 2.35
N GLY A 206 6.16 11.61 3.35
CA GLY A 206 7.49 12.18 3.50
C GLY A 206 8.45 11.26 4.25
N LEU A 207 9.50 11.83 4.82
CA LEU A 207 10.44 11.12 5.70
C LEU A 207 9.69 10.62 6.95
N THR A 208 9.34 9.34 6.97
CA THR A 208 8.41 8.75 7.95
C THR A 208 9.09 7.87 8.99
N LEU A 209 10.07 7.07 8.58
CA LEU A 209 10.78 6.12 9.42
C LEU A 209 12.28 6.21 9.18
N THR A 210 13.05 6.08 10.25
CA THR A 210 14.51 5.96 10.14
C THR A 210 14.90 4.71 9.35
N SER A 211 16.08 4.74 8.75
CA SER A 211 16.71 3.63 8.04
C SER A 211 18.10 3.36 8.60
N HIS A 212 18.75 2.32 8.12
CA HIS A 212 20.17 2.05 8.46
C HIS A 212 21.14 3.12 7.92
N LEU A 213 20.66 4.04 7.10
CA LEU A 213 21.44 5.13 6.51
C LEU A 213 21.42 6.42 7.36
N LEU A 214 20.56 6.49 8.39
CA LEU A 214 20.40 7.68 9.24
C LEU A 214 20.43 7.28 10.72
N SER A 215 21.22 8.00 11.50
CA SER A 215 21.12 7.95 12.97
C SER A 215 19.79 8.54 13.44
N ALA A 216 19.42 8.31 14.70
CA ALA A 216 18.22 8.87 15.29
C ALA A 216 18.26 10.42 15.34
N GLU A 217 19.42 10.99 15.59
CA GLU A 217 19.67 12.43 15.67
C GLU A 217 19.53 13.06 14.28
N GLU A 218 20.14 12.47 13.25
CA GLU A 218 20.05 12.95 11.86
C GLU A 218 18.60 12.87 11.36
N PHE A 219 17.92 11.73 11.61
CA PHE A 219 16.51 11.57 11.29
C PHE A 219 15.67 12.69 11.93
N ALA A 220 15.88 12.95 13.24
CA ALA A 220 15.13 13.98 13.96
C ALA A 220 15.44 15.40 13.42
N ALA A 221 16.67 15.66 13.00
CA ALA A 221 17.07 16.94 12.41
C ALA A 221 16.39 17.14 11.04
N LEU A 222 16.47 16.15 10.16
CA LEU A 222 15.85 16.18 8.83
C LEU A 222 14.32 16.27 8.91
N HIS A 223 13.73 15.57 9.87
CA HIS A 223 12.28 15.59 10.11
C HIS A 223 11.78 17.00 10.44
N ARG A 224 12.58 17.79 11.19
CA ARG A 224 12.27 19.19 11.55
C ARG A 224 12.41 20.19 10.39
N LEU A 225 13.08 19.83 9.30
CA LEU A 225 13.17 20.70 8.11
C LEU A 225 11.84 20.85 7.36
N SER A 226 10.86 20.01 7.65
CA SER A 226 9.53 20.13 7.03
C SER A 226 8.86 21.44 7.44
N PRO A 227 8.09 22.12 6.57
CA PRO A 227 7.38 23.37 6.89
C PRO A 227 6.52 23.34 8.14
N LEU A 228 5.93 22.19 8.49
CA LEU A 228 5.17 22.02 9.74
C LEU A 228 6.07 21.72 10.96
N GLY A 229 7.41 21.83 10.84
CA GLY A 229 8.37 21.48 11.89
C GLY A 229 8.48 19.97 12.14
N ARG A 230 7.75 19.17 11.40
CA ARG A 230 7.81 17.70 11.39
C ARG A 230 7.30 17.15 10.06
N SER A 231 7.84 16.04 9.62
CA SER A 231 7.29 15.25 8.52
C SER A 231 6.19 14.31 9.01
N SER A 232 5.85 13.30 8.25
CA SER A 232 4.86 12.28 8.65
C SER A 232 5.42 11.29 9.66
N THR A 233 4.54 10.75 10.48
CA THR A 233 4.76 9.53 11.26
C THR A 233 4.10 8.33 10.58
N ALA A 234 4.46 7.11 10.99
CA ALA A 234 3.81 5.91 10.48
C ALA A 234 2.29 5.90 10.76
N SER A 235 1.87 6.47 11.89
CA SER A 235 0.45 6.60 12.25
C SER A 235 -0.28 7.63 11.37
N ASP A 236 0.36 8.75 10.98
CA ASP A 236 -0.23 9.73 10.05
C ASP A 236 -0.48 9.08 8.67
N VAL A 237 0.49 8.30 8.19
CA VAL A 237 0.37 7.57 6.92
C VAL A 237 -0.72 6.50 7.02
N ALA A 238 -0.76 5.70 8.08
CA ALA A 238 -1.77 4.67 8.29
C ALA A 238 -3.19 5.25 8.39
N ALA A 239 -3.35 6.39 9.07
CA ALA A 239 -4.62 7.11 9.14
C ALA A 239 -5.07 7.62 7.76
N THR A 240 -4.14 8.11 6.93
CA THR A 240 -4.44 8.56 5.56
C THR A 240 -4.81 7.38 4.65
N VAL A 241 -4.12 6.25 4.75
CA VAL A 241 -4.48 5.01 4.04
C VAL A 241 -5.90 4.59 4.41
N ARG A 242 -6.23 4.56 5.71
CA ARG A 242 -7.58 4.26 6.18
C ARG A 242 -8.60 5.25 5.61
N PHE A 243 -8.33 6.54 5.68
CA PHE A 243 -9.19 7.57 5.11
C PHE A 243 -9.43 7.35 3.61
N ALA A 244 -8.39 7.05 2.82
CA ALA A 244 -8.51 6.76 1.39
C ALA A 244 -9.38 5.51 1.11
N LEU A 245 -9.28 4.48 1.95
CA LEU A 245 -10.11 3.27 1.85
C LEU A 245 -11.59 3.55 2.18
N GLU A 246 -11.87 4.38 3.17
CA GLU A 246 -13.21 4.63 3.69
C GLU A 246 -13.97 5.75 2.97
N ASN A 247 -13.27 6.75 2.42
CA ASN A 247 -13.89 7.84 1.66
C ASN A 247 -14.23 7.42 0.23
N ARG A 248 -15.50 7.29 -0.07
CA ARG A 248 -16.03 6.74 -1.33
C ARG A 248 -15.93 7.71 -2.52
N SER A 249 -15.65 8.98 -2.29
CA SER A 249 -15.64 10.02 -3.31
C SER A 249 -14.24 10.36 -3.84
N ILE A 250 -13.18 9.64 -3.37
CA ILE A 250 -11.80 9.89 -3.76
C ILE A 250 -11.32 8.78 -4.70
N THR A 251 -10.86 9.17 -5.89
CA THR A 251 -10.20 8.28 -6.86
C THR A 251 -9.34 9.11 -7.83
N GLY A 252 -8.30 8.52 -8.42
CA GLY A 252 -7.44 9.15 -9.44
C GLY A 252 -6.60 10.31 -8.93
N THR A 253 -6.37 10.42 -7.62
CA THR A 253 -5.59 11.48 -7.00
C THR A 253 -4.60 10.93 -5.98
N THR A 254 -3.64 11.74 -5.58
CA THR A 254 -2.64 11.43 -4.57
C THR A 254 -2.75 12.35 -3.37
N LEU A 255 -2.76 11.77 -2.17
CA LEU A 255 -2.78 12.47 -0.89
C LEU A 255 -1.34 12.57 -0.38
N LEU A 256 -0.81 13.79 -0.29
CA LEU A 256 0.50 14.07 0.28
C LEU A 256 0.43 14.09 1.82
N VAL A 257 1.30 13.31 2.46
CA VAL A 257 1.38 13.18 3.93
C VAL A 257 2.85 13.33 4.34
N ASP A 258 3.37 14.56 4.33
CA ASP A 258 4.81 14.81 4.39
C ASP A 258 5.20 16.04 5.21
N GLY A 259 4.26 16.65 5.94
CA GLY A 259 4.51 17.88 6.69
C GLY A 259 4.89 19.09 5.82
N GLY A 260 4.60 19.01 4.51
CA GLY A 260 4.95 20.03 3.53
C GLY A 260 6.36 19.87 2.93
N GLN A 261 7.03 18.73 3.09
CA GLN A 261 8.38 18.49 2.54
C GLN A 261 8.44 18.71 1.03
N HIS A 262 7.38 18.35 0.30
CA HIS A 262 7.28 18.56 -1.15
C HIS A 262 7.38 20.05 -1.58
N LEU A 263 7.17 21.00 -0.68
CA LEU A 263 7.30 22.44 -0.94
C LEU A 263 8.77 22.93 -0.82
N MET A 264 9.64 22.08 -0.26
CA MET A 264 11.05 22.40 -0.06
C MET A 264 11.89 21.83 -1.21
N LYS A 265 13.02 22.44 -1.50
CA LYS A 265 13.99 21.91 -2.47
C LYS A 265 15.17 21.29 -1.74
N PHE A 266 15.38 20.00 -1.96
CA PHE A 266 16.55 19.28 -1.47
C PHE A 266 17.38 18.80 -2.66
N GLY A 267 18.68 19.09 -2.65
CA GLY A 267 19.60 18.68 -3.73
C GLY A 267 19.96 17.20 -3.68
N ARG A 268 19.71 16.54 -2.55
CA ARG A 268 20.00 15.13 -2.28
C ARG A 268 18.80 14.46 -1.62
N ASP A 269 18.77 13.13 -1.67
CA ASP A 269 17.85 12.34 -0.88
C ASP A 269 18.17 12.45 0.61
N PHE A 270 17.16 12.44 1.46
CA PHE A 270 17.33 12.51 2.92
C PHE A 270 18.27 11.44 3.45
N SER A 271 18.27 10.26 2.88
CA SER A 271 19.16 9.14 3.25
C SER A 271 20.64 9.44 3.02
N LEU A 272 20.98 10.50 2.30
CA LEU A 272 22.35 10.92 1.92
C LEU A 272 22.69 12.33 2.42
N MET A 273 21.89 12.88 3.31
CA MET A 273 22.07 14.23 3.86
C MET A 273 22.62 14.23 5.30
N GLY A 274 22.89 13.05 5.86
CA GLY A 274 23.48 12.87 7.18
C GLY A 274 24.99 13.09 7.19
#